data_c6b7f95431c69d332a92ebfcc6b6cc6c
#
_entry.id   c6b7f95431c69d332a92ebfcc6b6cc6c
#
_cell.length_a   1.000
_cell.length_b   1.000
_cell.length_c   1.000
_cell.angle_alpha   90.00
_cell.angle_beta   90.00
_cell.angle_gamma   90.00
#
_symmetry.space_group_name_H-M   'P 1'
#
loop_
_entity.id
_entity.type
_entity.pdbx_description
1 polymer ?
#
loop_
_entity_poly.entity_id
_entity_poly.type
_entity_poly.pdbx_seq_one_letter_code
_entity_poly.pdbx_strand_id
1 'polypeptide(L)'
;MRLLRVGFATLMSMVLGLGMLGMSPASAESVDVWMTVQTNHPAAGCVVDTSVEVRTGGGALAGAEVTIILSDDTSPTLIDTMTAVTDANGVAWLAFDTTGAPDAKSWLEVNVNGAYIGGRTIWIDGDACGGAPSLLDLSGEAPLITDTYVPEAANDVVEEEAAAPSSGGTFLPLVTYQQQRPLSCEYAAVQIATGMIGYTVSEYEMEAVTPLHANPHWGYRGNINGTWGNTTDYGIYADALVPGLNQHGYAATSFYGGPAELTSAIDNGNPVIVWLGMRGDETHDEYTEDGTRYQVTAYMHVMVVYGYDESGVYLADPGNGGTRYYDWGTFNSMWDVIDGMGLIVGA
;
A
#
# COMPACT_ATOMS: atom_id res chain seq x y z
N MET A 1 -14.86 -31.36 -78.78
CA MET A 1 -14.40 -31.32 -77.42
C MET A 1 -13.09 -30.54 -77.34
N ARG A 2 -13.12 -29.26 -76.98
CA ARG A 2 -11.91 -28.40 -76.85
C ARG A 2 -11.75 -28.04 -75.39
N LEU A 3 -10.66 -28.48 -74.79
CA LEU A 3 -10.25 -28.08 -73.46
C LEU A 3 -9.65 -26.68 -73.52
N LEU A 4 -10.22 -25.77 -72.74
CA LEU A 4 -9.67 -24.42 -72.44
C LEU A 4 -8.69 -24.55 -71.30
N ARG A 5 -7.42 -24.22 -71.50
CA ARG A 5 -6.45 -24.02 -70.42
C ARG A 5 -6.56 -22.59 -69.93
N VAL A 6 -6.87 -22.37 -68.63
CA VAL A 6 -6.78 -21.11 -67.99
C VAL A 6 -5.44 -21.02 -67.28
N GLY A 7 -4.61 -20.04 -67.65
CA GLY A 7 -3.34 -19.79 -67.04
C GLY A 7 -3.52 -18.99 -65.72
N PHE A 8 -2.85 -19.44 -64.69
CA PHE A 8 -2.73 -18.69 -63.44
C PHE A 8 -1.56 -17.71 -63.55
N ALA A 9 -1.86 -16.42 -63.46
CA ALA A 9 -0.85 -15.38 -63.30
C ALA A 9 -0.50 -15.25 -61.81
N THR A 10 0.76 -15.50 -61.50
CA THR A 10 1.30 -15.32 -60.13
C THR A 10 1.53 -13.83 -59.88
N LEU A 11 0.74 -13.23 -59.03
CA LEU A 11 0.98 -11.88 -58.52
C LEU A 11 2.00 -11.97 -57.37
N MET A 12 3.17 -11.43 -57.60
CA MET A 12 4.23 -11.30 -56.63
C MET A 12 3.92 -10.07 -55.76
N SER A 13 3.36 -10.29 -54.58
CA SER A 13 3.13 -9.22 -53.57
C SER A 13 4.46 -8.85 -52.93
N MET A 14 4.93 -7.66 -53.26
CA MET A 14 6.05 -7.00 -52.61
C MET A 14 5.61 -6.52 -51.21
N VAL A 15 5.96 -7.26 -50.15
CA VAL A 15 5.74 -6.80 -48.75
C VAL A 15 6.78 -5.74 -48.49
N LEU A 16 6.37 -4.48 -48.47
CA LEU A 16 7.15 -3.40 -47.85
C LEU A 16 7.17 -3.66 -46.32
N GLY A 17 8.34 -4.05 -45.83
CA GLY A 17 8.59 -4.06 -44.39
C GLY A 17 8.57 -2.62 -43.83
N LEU A 18 7.44 -2.19 -43.28
CA LEU A 18 7.45 -1.07 -42.36
C LEU A 18 8.15 -1.58 -41.09
N GLY A 19 9.36 -1.08 -40.84
CA GLY A 19 10.03 -1.23 -39.57
C GLY A 19 9.11 -0.63 -38.48
N MET A 20 8.54 -1.48 -37.63
CA MET A 20 8.03 -1.04 -36.37
C MET A 20 9.24 -0.56 -35.56
N LEU A 21 9.45 0.75 -35.55
CA LEU A 21 10.22 1.39 -34.50
C LEU A 21 9.53 1.01 -33.21
N GLY A 22 10.19 0.17 -32.41
CA GLY A 22 9.74 -0.15 -31.08
C GLY A 22 9.63 1.15 -30.30
N MET A 23 8.41 1.62 -30.12
CA MET A 23 8.13 2.59 -29.08
C MET A 23 8.35 1.83 -27.77
N SER A 24 9.48 2.13 -27.10
CA SER A 24 9.61 1.79 -25.70
C SER A 24 8.36 2.34 -25.00
N PRO A 25 7.71 1.57 -24.12
CA PRO A 25 6.64 2.15 -23.31
C PRO A 25 7.26 3.37 -22.62
N ALA A 26 6.63 4.53 -22.79
CA ALA A 26 6.98 5.70 -22.02
C ALA A 26 6.85 5.26 -20.56
N SER A 27 7.94 5.39 -19.78
CA SER A 27 7.86 5.24 -18.33
C SER A 27 6.75 6.17 -17.87
N ALA A 28 5.77 5.63 -17.14
CA ALA A 28 4.74 6.44 -16.52
C ALA A 28 5.47 7.48 -15.65
N GLU A 29 5.25 8.76 -15.96
CA GLU A 29 5.85 9.85 -15.22
C GLU A 29 5.12 9.89 -13.88
N SER A 30 5.84 9.79 -12.76
CA SER A 30 5.26 9.90 -11.43
C SER A 30 4.63 11.29 -11.28
N VAL A 31 3.48 11.33 -10.65
CA VAL A 31 2.76 12.56 -10.34
C VAL A 31 2.90 12.80 -8.84
N ASP A 32 3.44 13.95 -8.46
CA ASP A 32 3.50 14.39 -7.08
C ASP A 32 2.25 15.22 -6.78
N VAL A 33 1.54 14.93 -5.71
CA VAL A 33 0.26 15.58 -5.37
C VAL A 33 0.25 15.99 -3.91
N TRP A 34 -0.04 17.25 -3.66
CA TRP A 34 -0.24 17.78 -2.30
C TRP A 34 -1.63 18.35 -2.17
N MET A 35 -2.31 18.03 -1.09
CA MET A 35 -3.61 18.59 -0.78
C MET A 35 -3.54 19.43 0.50
N THR A 36 -3.99 20.68 0.44
CA THR A 36 -4.16 21.54 1.61
C THR A 36 -5.65 21.67 1.91
N VAL A 37 -6.06 21.27 3.11
CA VAL A 37 -7.42 21.39 3.62
C VAL A 37 -7.46 22.50 4.65
N GLN A 38 -8.46 23.37 4.59
CA GLN A 38 -8.64 24.47 5.55
C GLN A 38 -8.72 23.98 7.01
N THR A 39 -9.33 22.82 7.22
CA THR A 39 -9.35 22.12 8.51
C THR A 39 -9.63 20.63 8.26
N ASN A 40 -9.01 19.76 9.05
CA ASN A 40 -9.30 18.33 9.06
C ASN A 40 -10.33 17.95 10.15
N HIS A 41 -10.82 18.93 10.91
CA HIS A 41 -11.87 18.81 11.92
C HIS A 41 -12.98 19.84 11.68
N PRO A 42 -13.68 19.85 10.53
CA PRO A 42 -14.81 20.75 10.31
C PRO A 42 -16.03 20.30 11.11
N ALA A 43 -16.90 21.24 11.44
CA ALA A 43 -18.25 20.91 11.90
C ALA A 43 -19.10 20.35 10.74
N ALA A 44 -20.15 19.58 11.05
CA ALA A 44 -21.14 19.16 10.07
C ALA A 44 -21.86 20.38 9.47
N GLY A 45 -22.14 20.35 8.16
CA GLY A 45 -22.79 21.44 7.42
C GLY A 45 -21.86 22.59 7.06
N CYS A 46 -20.56 22.37 7.04
CA CYS A 46 -19.56 23.34 6.61
C CYS A 46 -19.16 23.16 5.14
N VAL A 47 -18.80 24.27 4.51
CA VAL A 47 -18.04 24.27 3.25
C VAL A 47 -16.59 24.47 3.61
N VAL A 48 -15.73 23.55 3.21
CA VAL A 48 -14.31 23.51 3.56
C VAL A 48 -13.47 23.76 2.31
N ASP A 49 -12.72 24.85 2.31
CA ASP A 49 -11.83 25.20 1.20
C ASP A 49 -10.62 24.23 1.17
N THR A 50 -10.30 23.82 -0.05
CA THR A 50 -9.24 22.86 -0.31
C THR A 50 -8.49 23.23 -1.58
N SER A 51 -7.18 23.04 -1.59
CA SER A 51 -6.36 23.14 -2.79
C SER A 51 -5.59 21.85 -3.03
N VAL A 52 -5.48 21.47 -4.29
CA VAL A 52 -4.66 20.31 -4.70
C VAL A 52 -3.62 20.79 -5.68
N GLU A 53 -2.35 20.64 -5.32
CA GLU A 53 -1.21 20.93 -6.17
C GLU A 53 -0.74 19.64 -6.83
N VAL A 54 -0.58 19.67 -8.15
CA VAL A 54 -0.16 18.52 -8.96
C VAL A 54 1.11 18.87 -9.71
N ARG A 55 2.13 18.02 -9.57
CA ARG A 55 3.41 18.15 -10.27
C ARG A 55 3.82 16.85 -10.95
N THR A 56 4.71 16.95 -11.90
CA THR A 56 5.44 15.84 -12.50
C THR A 56 6.93 16.13 -12.42
N GLY A 57 7.80 15.20 -12.77
CA GLY A 57 9.26 15.44 -12.85
C GLY A 57 9.68 16.64 -13.71
N GLY A 58 8.76 17.16 -14.55
CA GLY A 58 8.93 18.39 -15.35
C GLY A 58 8.45 19.67 -14.66
N GLY A 59 7.86 19.61 -13.48
CA GLY A 59 7.31 20.76 -12.76
C GLY A 59 5.78 20.75 -12.64
N ALA A 60 5.18 21.93 -12.41
CA ALA A 60 3.74 22.08 -12.23
C ALA A 60 2.93 21.50 -13.40
N LEU A 61 1.93 20.66 -13.12
CA LEU A 61 1.05 20.06 -14.12
C LEU A 61 -0.21 20.91 -14.29
N ALA A 62 -0.21 21.79 -15.27
CA ALA A 62 -1.36 22.62 -15.60
C ALA A 62 -2.38 21.83 -16.46
N GLY A 63 -3.68 22.09 -16.25
CA GLY A 63 -4.75 21.48 -17.04
C GLY A 63 -5.12 20.05 -16.62
N ALA A 64 -4.59 19.55 -15.51
CA ALA A 64 -5.01 18.27 -14.94
C ALA A 64 -6.40 18.41 -14.30
N GLU A 65 -7.28 17.46 -14.55
CA GLU A 65 -8.57 17.38 -13.87
C GLU A 65 -8.35 16.75 -12.49
N VAL A 66 -8.76 17.46 -11.45
CA VAL A 66 -8.71 16.99 -10.07
C VAL A 66 -10.13 16.78 -9.57
N THR A 67 -10.45 15.59 -9.09
CA THR A 67 -11.71 15.26 -8.44
C THR A 67 -11.47 14.90 -6.99
N ILE A 68 -12.19 15.53 -6.07
CA ILE A 68 -12.25 15.17 -4.66
C ILE A 68 -13.60 14.50 -4.39
N ILE A 69 -13.57 13.39 -3.67
CA ILE A 69 -14.76 12.64 -3.27
C ILE A 69 -14.77 12.54 -1.76
N LEU A 70 -15.82 13.07 -1.13
CA LEU A 70 -16.07 12.92 0.29
C LEU A 70 -17.08 11.80 0.52
N SER A 71 -16.73 10.80 1.31
CA SER A 71 -17.60 9.68 1.66
C SER A 71 -17.58 9.40 3.16
N ASP A 72 -18.62 8.76 3.66
CA ASP A 72 -18.65 8.24 5.02
C ASP A 72 -17.64 7.08 5.15
N ASP A 73 -16.72 7.15 6.12
CA ASP A 73 -15.69 6.13 6.34
C ASP A 73 -16.28 4.81 6.91
N THR A 74 -17.48 4.87 7.46
CA THR A 74 -18.20 3.70 8.02
C THR A 74 -19.18 3.06 7.05
N SER A 75 -19.49 3.74 5.96
CA SER A 75 -20.43 3.30 4.91
C SER A 75 -20.00 3.91 3.59
N PRO A 76 -20.02 3.19 2.46
CA PRO A 76 -19.63 3.76 1.15
C PRO A 76 -20.66 4.77 0.62
N THR A 77 -21.22 5.58 1.51
CA THR A 77 -22.19 6.62 1.16
C THR A 77 -21.44 7.85 0.72
N LEU A 78 -21.62 8.22 -0.53
CA LEU A 78 -21.13 9.48 -1.07
C LEU A 78 -21.79 10.67 -0.35
N ILE A 79 -20.97 11.59 0.17
CA ILE A 79 -21.42 12.83 0.80
C ILE A 79 -21.34 13.96 -0.20
N ASP A 80 -20.18 14.16 -0.82
CA ASP A 80 -19.97 15.21 -1.82
C ASP A 80 -18.92 14.81 -2.86
N THR A 81 -18.97 15.43 -4.04
CA THR A 81 -17.96 15.24 -5.10
C THR A 81 -17.76 16.57 -5.83
N MET A 82 -16.49 16.98 -5.96
CA MET A 82 -16.12 18.19 -6.65
C MET A 82 -15.02 17.92 -7.65
N THR A 83 -15.05 18.70 -8.75
CA THR A 83 -14.04 18.62 -9.80
C THR A 83 -13.56 20.02 -10.17
N ALA A 84 -12.25 20.20 -10.30
CA ALA A 84 -11.62 21.41 -10.80
C ALA A 84 -10.44 21.05 -11.70
N VAL A 85 -9.92 22.03 -12.42
CA VAL A 85 -8.76 21.86 -13.29
C VAL A 85 -7.59 22.67 -12.73
N THR A 86 -6.39 22.10 -12.70
CA THR A 86 -5.20 22.79 -12.23
C THR A 86 -4.86 24.01 -13.10
N ASP A 87 -4.50 25.09 -12.46
CA ASP A 87 -4.06 26.34 -13.08
C ASP A 87 -2.62 26.24 -13.67
N ALA A 88 -2.06 27.35 -14.11
CA ALA A 88 -0.69 27.40 -14.64
C ALA A 88 0.41 27.06 -13.63
N ASN A 89 0.08 27.07 -12.34
CA ASN A 89 1.00 26.69 -11.25
C ASN A 89 0.78 25.24 -10.82
N GLY A 90 -0.13 24.50 -11.49
CA GLY A 90 -0.46 23.13 -11.14
C GLY A 90 -1.45 23.02 -9.97
N VAL A 91 -2.17 24.08 -9.60
CA VAL A 91 -3.06 24.09 -8.43
C VAL A 91 -4.51 24.10 -8.85
N ALA A 92 -5.29 23.16 -8.35
CA ALA A 92 -6.75 23.14 -8.42
C ALA A 92 -7.34 23.64 -7.08
N TRP A 93 -8.30 24.56 -7.16
CA TRP A 93 -9.02 25.09 -6.00
C TRP A 93 -10.40 24.48 -5.95
N LEU A 94 -10.74 23.84 -4.84
CA LEU A 94 -12.01 23.15 -4.62
C LEU A 94 -12.54 23.51 -3.23
N ALA A 95 -13.83 23.19 -3.00
CA ALA A 95 -14.41 23.26 -1.68
C ALA A 95 -15.42 22.11 -1.55
N PHE A 96 -15.37 21.34 -0.47
CA PHE A 96 -16.33 20.27 -0.21
C PHE A 96 -17.33 20.67 0.88
N ASP A 97 -18.56 20.17 0.74
CA ASP A 97 -19.66 20.42 1.67
C ASP A 97 -19.86 19.22 2.59
N THR A 98 -19.78 19.45 3.89
CA THR A 98 -20.01 18.42 4.92
C THR A 98 -21.48 18.30 5.32
N THR A 99 -22.40 18.95 4.60
CA THR A 99 -23.83 18.84 4.85
C THR A 99 -24.31 17.41 4.65
N GLY A 100 -24.86 16.82 5.71
CA GLY A 100 -25.30 15.43 5.69
C GLY A 100 -24.20 14.40 6.00
N ALA A 101 -22.96 14.85 6.22
CA ALA A 101 -21.94 13.99 6.77
C ALA A 101 -22.34 13.56 8.19
N PRO A 102 -22.11 12.30 8.57
CA PRO A 102 -22.26 11.88 9.96
C PRO A 102 -21.28 12.64 10.85
N ASP A 103 -21.61 12.83 12.09
CA ASP A 103 -20.72 13.37 13.12
C ASP A 103 -19.69 12.29 13.51
N ALA A 104 -18.75 12.04 12.61
CA ALA A 104 -17.80 10.93 12.67
C ALA A 104 -16.69 11.09 11.61
N LYS A 105 -15.91 10.04 11.43
CA LYS A 105 -14.89 9.91 10.39
C LYS A 105 -15.53 9.92 8.99
N SER A 106 -14.93 10.68 8.10
CA SER A 106 -15.22 10.69 6.67
C SER A 106 -13.93 10.53 5.88
N TRP A 107 -14.01 9.89 4.72
CA TRP A 107 -12.89 9.70 3.81
C TRP A 107 -12.91 10.76 2.71
N LEU A 108 -11.81 11.47 2.54
CA LEU A 108 -11.60 12.45 1.49
C LEU A 108 -10.62 11.86 0.46
N GLU A 109 -11.13 11.48 -0.69
CA GLU A 109 -10.38 10.87 -1.79
C GLU A 109 -9.97 11.92 -2.82
N VAL A 110 -8.79 11.77 -3.42
CA VAL A 110 -8.29 12.61 -4.51
C VAL A 110 -8.01 11.75 -5.74
N ASN A 111 -8.59 12.18 -6.87
CA ASN A 111 -8.33 11.60 -8.18
C ASN A 111 -7.74 12.68 -9.11
N VAL A 112 -6.76 12.32 -9.92
CA VAL A 112 -6.17 13.19 -10.95
C VAL A 112 -6.34 12.53 -12.32
N ASN A 113 -6.96 13.24 -13.27
CA ASN A 113 -7.29 12.72 -14.62
C ASN A 113 -8.05 11.38 -14.58
N GLY A 114 -8.92 11.22 -13.58
CA GLY A 114 -9.73 10.01 -13.37
C GLY A 114 -8.99 8.85 -12.71
N ALA A 115 -7.73 9.03 -12.34
CA ALA A 115 -6.95 8.04 -11.63
C ALA A 115 -6.92 8.36 -10.13
N TYR A 116 -7.16 7.36 -9.27
CA TYR A 116 -7.03 7.49 -7.82
C TYR A 116 -5.59 7.81 -7.45
N ILE A 117 -5.38 8.86 -6.64
CA ILE A 117 -4.05 9.25 -6.16
C ILE A 117 -3.87 8.84 -4.71
N GLY A 118 -4.86 9.08 -3.89
CA GLY A 118 -4.83 8.82 -2.47
C GLY A 118 -5.99 9.49 -1.77
N GLY A 119 -5.98 9.46 -0.45
CA GLY A 119 -7.00 10.11 0.35
C GLY A 119 -6.61 10.16 1.80
N ARG A 120 -7.43 10.82 2.60
CA ARG A 120 -7.24 10.85 4.05
C ARG A 120 -8.56 10.86 4.80
N THR A 121 -8.51 10.43 6.04
CA THR A 121 -9.59 10.65 7.00
C THR A 121 -9.65 12.12 7.38
N ILE A 122 -10.84 12.70 7.36
CA ILE A 122 -11.21 13.94 8.04
C ILE A 122 -12.25 13.62 9.11
N TRP A 123 -12.24 14.41 10.17
CA TRP A 123 -13.12 14.21 11.31
C TRP A 123 -14.20 15.28 11.30
N ILE A 124 -15.46 14.90 11.10
CA ILE A 124 -16.60 15.82 11.17
C ILE A 124 -17.04 15.91 12.62
N ASP A 125 -16.22 16.52 13.45
CA ASP A 125 -16.40 16.63 14.91
C ASP A 125 -16.03 18.01 15.46
N GLY A 126 -15.72 18.97 14.60
CA GLY A 126 -15.34 20.31 14.99
C GLY A 126 -16.53 21.18 15.39
N ASP A 127 -16.23 22.28 16.07
CA ASP A 127 -17.21 23.28 16.52
C ASP A 127 -17.36 24.45 15.50
N ALA A 128 -16.56 24.48 14.44
CA ALA A 128 -16.49 25.57 13.47
C ALA A 128 -16.16 25.06 12.07
N CYS A 129 -16.46 25.90 11.08
CA CYS A 129 -16.17 25.61 9.67
C CYS A 129 -14.71 25.88 9.25
N GLY A 130 -13.92 26.53 10.08
CA GLY A 130 -12.53 26.86 9.79
C GLY A 130 -11.60 26.57 10.95
N GLY A 131 -10.34 26.34 10.65
CA GLY A 131 -9.28 26.04 11.61
C GLY A 131 -7.90 26.35 11.05
N ALA A 132 -6.85 25.82 11.66
CA ALA A 132 -5.51 25.89 11.07
C ALA A 132 -5.46 25.01 9.80
N PRO A 133 -4.95 25.52 8.66
CA PRO A 133 -4.80 24.72 7.46
C PRO A 133 -3.91 23.50 7.72
N SER A 134 -4.32 22.36 7.20
CA SER A 134 -3.58 21.11 7.26
C SER A 134 -3.08 20.78 5.85
N LEU A 135 -1.76 20.71 5.68
CA LEU A 135 -1.13 20.26 4.45
C LEU A 135 -1.04 18.73 4.46
N LEU A 136 -1.39 18.12 3.37
CA LEU A 136 -1.28 16.72 3.09
C LEU A 136 -0.39 16.52 1.88
N ASP A 137 0.70 15.80 2.05
CA ASP A 137 1.53 15.34 0.95
C ASP A 137 0.99 13.99 0.46
N LEU A 138 0.49 13.99 -0.77
CA LEU A 138 0.02 12.80 -1.48
C LEU A 138 1.05 12.36 -2.54
N SER A 139 2.25 12.97 -2.53
CA SER A 139 3.33 12.66 -3.45
C SER A 139 3.82 11.24 -3.20
N GLY A 140 3.92 10.46 -4.26
CA GLY A 140 4.24 9.03 -4.17
C GLY A 140 3.03 8.10 -4.15
N GLU A 141 1.83 8.61 -3.93
CA GLU A 141 0.58 7.85 -4.07
C GLU A 141 0.09 7.75 -5.52
N ALA A 142 0.90 8.20 -6.49
CA ALA A 142 0.48 8.27 -7.88
C ALA A 142 0.05 6.89 -8.39
N PRO A 143 -1.17 6.77 -8.92
CA PRO A 143 -1.57 5.56 -9.58
C PRO A 143 -0.75 5.44 -10.84
N LEU A 144 -0.01 4.44 -10.88
CA LEU A 144 0.32 3.85 -12.14
C LEU A 144 -1.00 3.47 -12.80
N ILE A 145 -1.15 3.83 -14.07
CA ILE A 145 -2.16 3.24 -14.97
C ILE A 145 -1.74 1.77 -15.18
N THR A 146 -1.65 1.03 -14.13
CA THR A 146 -1.53 -0.42 -14.05
C THR A 146 -1.85 -0.78 -12.61
N ASP A 147 -2.66 -1.77 -12.40
CA ASP A 147 -3.21 -2.33 -11.16
C ASP A 147 -2.22 -2.62 -10.01
N THR A 148 -1.30 -1.72 -9.71
CA THR A 148 -0.34 -1.87 -8.63
C THR A 148 -0.55 -0.76 -7.60
N TYR A 149 -1.33 -1.09 -6.59
CA TYR A 149 -1.45 -0.33 -5.37
C TYR A 149 -0.11 -0.35 -4.63
N VAL A 150 0.42 0.81 -4.30
CA VAL A 150 1.58 0.99 -3.43
C VAL A 150 1.13 1.64 -2.13
N PRO A 151 1.23 0.97 -0.98
CA PRO A 151 0.92 1.61 0.30
C PRO A 151 1.87 2.77 0.57
N GLU A 152 1.33 3.93 0.90
CA GLU A 152 2.14 5.06 1.34
C GLU A 152 2.71 4.79 2.73
N ALA A 153 4.01 5.02 2.89
CA ALA A 153 4.64 5.09 4.19
C ALA A 153 4.11 6.31 4.97
N ALA A 154 3.96 6.16 6.28
CA ALA A 154 3.54 7.24 7.15
C ALA A 154 4.34 8.52 6.87
N ASN A 155 3.63 9.64 6.68
CA ASN A 155 4.23 10.95 6.62
C ASN A 155 5.06 11.19 7.88
N ASP A 156 6.32 11.57 7.69
CA ASP A 156 7.39 11.87 8.63
C ASP A 156 8.46 10.78 8.79
N VAL A 157 8.36 9.64 8.13
CA VAL A 157 9.52 8.75 8.02
C VAL A 157 10.25 9.12 6.75
N VAL A 158 11.41 9.72 6.87
CA VAL A 158 12.30 9.98 5.74
C VAL A 158 12.53 8.67 5.00
N GLU A 159 12.04 8.55 3.75
CA GLU A 159 12.40 7.45 2.88
C GLU A 159 13.90 7.55 2.60
N GLU A 160 14.70 6.91 3.43
CA GLU A 160 16.09 6.69 3.11
C GLU A 160 16.15 5.40 2.31
N GLU A 161 16.40 5.50 1.00
CA GLU A 161 16.82 4.35 0.19
C GLU A 161 17.92 3.65 0.99
N ALA A 162 17.73 2.34 1.30
CA ALA A 162 18.56 1.65 2.26
C ALA A 162 20.03 1.91 1.99
N ALA A 163 20.66 2.74 2.82
CA ALA A 163 22.09 2.99 2.77
C ALA A 163 22.82 1.63 2.80
N ALA A 164 23.93 1.55 2.09
CA ALA A 164 24.74 0.31 2.13
C ALA A 164 24.99 -0.07 3.59
N PRO A 165 24.80 -1.38 3.97
CA PRO A 165 24.89 -1.84 5.36
C PRO A 165 26.15 -1.30 6.03
N SER A 166 26.00 -0.78 7.24
CA SER A 166 27.15 -0.35 8.05
C SER A 166 28.00 -1.57 8.44
N SER A 167 29.28 -1.37 8.66
CA SER A 167 30.28 -2.44 8.86
C SER A 167 30.14 -3.23 10.19
N GLY A 168 28.98 -3.20 10.83
CA GLY A 168 28.73 -3.84 12.15
C GLY A 168 27.40 -4.56 12.30
N GLY A 169 26.60 -4.72 11.19
CA GLY A 169 25.29 -5.34 11.26
C GLY A 169 25.26 -6.82 10.86
N THR A 170 24.16 -7.52 11.18
CA THR A 170 23.83 -8.85 10.71
C THR A 170 22.83 -8.77 9.56
N PHE A 171 23.15 -9.41 8.43
CA PHE A 171 22.31 -9.38 7.23
C PHE A 171 22.14 -10.76 6.62
N LEU A 172 20.91 -11.07 6.20
CA LEU A 172 20.56 -12.24 5.42
C LEU A 172 20.68 -11.95 3.92
N PRO A 173 20.71 -12.99 3.05
CA PRO A 173 20.61 -12.79 1.61
C PRO A 173 19.33 -12.01 1.27
N LEU A 174 19.45 -10.85 0.60
CA LEU A 174 18.31 -10.05 0.22
C LEU A 174 17.52 -10.72 -0.91
N VAL A 175 16.24 -10.87 -0.71
CA VAL A 175 15.24 -11.19 -1.74
C VAL A 175 14.18 -10.11 -1.72
N THR A 176 13.81 -9.59 -2.88
CA THR A 176 12.73 -8.62 -3.05
C THR A 176 11.65 -9.17 -3.97
N TYR A 177 10.42 -8.77 -3.74
CA TYR A 177 9.28 -9.15 -4.55
C TYR A 177 8.16 -8.13 -4.34
N GLN A 178 7.50 -7.71 -5.43
CA GLN A 178 6.36 -6.81 -5.34
C GLN A 178 5.06 -7.61 -5.28
N GLN A 179 4.22 -7.31 -4.27
CA GLN A 179 2.91 -7.94 -4.15
C GLN A 179 2.05 -7.72 -5.40
N GLN A 180 1.27 -8.72 -5.77
CA GLN A 180 0.49 -8.68 -7.01
C GLN A 180 -0.95 -8.20 -6.81
N ARG A 181 -1.40 -8.08 -5.57
CA ARG A 181 -2.76 -7.63 -5.23
C ARG A 181 -2.71 -6.57 -4.14
N PRO A 182 -3.69 -5.66 -4.09
CA PRO A 182 -3.65 -4.51 -3.17
C PRO A 182 -3.41 -4.85 -1.69
N LEU A 183 -3.96 -5.96 -1.21
CA LEU A 183 -3.89 -6.37 0.19
C LEU A 183 -3.23 -7.75 0.37
N SER A 184 -2.18 -8.06 -0.40
CA SER A 184 -1.46 -9.33 -0.28
C SER A 184 -0.06 -9.22 0.33
N CYS A 185 0.22 -8.12 1.04
CA CYS A 185 1.55 -7.87 1.60
C CYS A 185 2.04 -9.01 2.51
N GLU A 186 1.17 -9.65 3.26
CA GLU A 186 1.52 -10.78 4.14
C GLU A 186 1.94 -12.02 3.34
N TYR A 187 1.22 -12.36 2.27
CA TYR A 187 1.58 -13.47 1.41
C TYR A 187 2.85 -13.19 0.61
N ALA A 188 3.01 -11.95 0.13
CA ALA A 188 4.23 -11.51 -0.55
C ALA A 188 5.42 -11.50 0.41
N ALA A 189 5.23 -11.13 1.68
CA ALA A 189 6.25 -11.23 2.71
C ALA A 189 6.67 -12.69 2.98
N VAL A 190 5.71 -13.64 2.98
CA VAL A 190 6.03 -15.08 3.03
C VAL A 190 6.89 -15.49 1.84
N GLN A 191 6.54 -15.05 0.63
CA GLN A 191 7.32 -15.34 -0.58
C GLN A 191 8.75 -14.81 -0.48
N ILE A 192 8.93 -13.59 0.02
CA ILE A 192 10.24 -12.97 0.27
C ILE A 192 11.02 -13.77 1.32
N ALA A 193 10.43 -14.01 2.48
CA ALA A 193 11.12 -14.66 3.61
C ALA A 193 11.53 -16.10 3.26
N THR A 194 10.67 -16.89 2.66
CA THR A 194 10.98 -18.26 2.23
C THR A 194 12.05 -18.29 1.15
N GLY A 195 12.02 -17.32 0.21
CA GLY A 195 13.06 -17.16 -0.81
C GLY A 195 14.44 -16.83 -0.27
N MET A 196 14.55 -16.20 0.91
CA MET A 196 15.82 -15.89 1.57
C MET A 196 16.53 -17.15 2.13
N ILE A 197 15.77 -18.18 2.49
CA ILE A 197 16.30 -19.34 3.23
C ILE A 197 16.10 -20.68 2.52
N GLY A 198 15.41 -20.72 1.39
CA GLY A 198 15.19 -21.98 0.70
C GLY A 198 14.26 -21.92 -0.51
N TYR A 199 13.29 -22.83 -0.55
CA TYR A 199 12.30 -22.89 -1.60
C TYR A 199 11.24 -21.79 -1.44
N THR A 200 11.00 -21.02 -2.47
CA THR A 200 10.01 -19.91 -2.44
C THR A 200 8.59 -20.43 -2.42
N VAL A 201 7.83 -20.08 -1.39
CA VAL A 201 6.37 -20.27 -1.33
C VAL A 201 5.71 -19.01 -1.91
N SER A 202 5.03 -19.12 -3.03
CA SER A 202 4.39 -17.98 -3.70
C SER A 202 3.17 -17.46 -2.93
N GLU A 203 2.76 -16.21 -3.20
CA GLU A 203 1.52 -15.63 -2.66
C GLU A 203 0.32 -16.57 -2.85
N TYR A 204 0.18 -17.17 -4.05
CA TYR A 204 -0.95 -18.03 -4.39
C TYR A 204 -0.92 -19.39 -3.70
N GLU A 205 0.27 -19.96 -3.49
CA GLU A 205 0.42 -21.19 -2.72
C GLU A 205 0.05 -20.96 -1.25
N MET A 206 0.44 -19.82 -0.70
CA MET A 206 0.10 -19.47 0.67
C MET A 206 -1.40 -19.18 0.84
N GLU A 207 -1.99 -18.44 -0.10
CA GLU A 207 -3.44 -18.19 -0.14
C GLU A 207 -4.26 -19.50 -0.23
N ALA A 208 -3.81 -20.45 -1.05
CA ALA A 208 -4.53 -21.72 -1.26
C ALA A 208 -4.65 -22.57 0.01
N VAL A 209 -3.77 -22.39 0.99
CA VAL A 209 -3.77 -23.14 2.27
C VAL A 209 -4.26 -22.31 3.46
N THR A 210 -4.59 -21.04 3.22
CA THR A 210 -5.04 -20.11 4.26
C THR A 210 -6.57 -19.98 4.24
N PRO A 211 -7.27 -20.20 5.36
CA PRO A 211 -8.73 -20.00 5.41
C PRO A 211 -9.08 -18.50 5.40
N LEU A 212 -10.32 -18.20 4.96
CA LEU A 212 -10.93 -16.89 5.18
C LEU A 212 -11.56 -16.84 6.57
N HIS A 213 -11.35 -15.76 7.30
CA HIS A 213 -11.94 -15.61 8.64
C HIS A 213 -12.11 -14.14 9.03
N ALA A 214 -13.14 -13.79 9.83
CA ALA A 214 -13.37 -12.45 10.32
C ALA A 214 -12.25 -11.99 11.28
N ASN A 215 -11.75 -12.89 12.12
CA ASN A 215 -10.59 -12.62 12.99
C ASN A 215 -9.29 -12.92 12.21
N PRO A 216 -8.39 -11.93 12.01
CA PRO A 216 -7.15 -12.10 11.26
C PRO A 216 -6.15 -13.08 11.91
N HIS A 217 -6.29 -13.41 13.19
CA HIS A 217 -5.50 -14.47 13.85
C HIS A 217 -5.85 -15.89 13.39
N TRP A 218 -7.00 -16.07 12.72
CA TRP A 218 -7.50 -17.40 12.33
C TRP A 218 -7.59 -17.59 10.82
N GLY A 219 -7.42 -16.52 10.04
CA GLY A 219 -7.44 -16.57 8.58
C GLY A 219 -7.42 -15.18 7.96
N TYR A 220 -7.47 -15.15 6.64
CA TYR A 220 -7.48 -13.89 5.89
C TYR A 220 -8.83 -13.17 6.07
N ARG A 221 -8.80 -11.90 6.48
CA ARG A 221 -9.95 -11.04 6.71
C ARG A 221 -10.22 -10.14 5.50
N GLY A 222 -11.43 -10.24 4.95
CA GLY A 222 -11.93 -9.34 3.92
C GLY A 222 -11.52 -9.73 2.49
N ASN A 223 -11.53 -8.76 1.60
CA ASN A 223 -11.25 -8.93 0.19
C ASN A 223 -9.80 -8.52 -0.12
N ILE A 224 -8.98 -9.43 -0.60
CA ILE A 224 -7.57 -9.19 -0.95
C ILE A 224 -7.37 -8.14 -2.07
N ASN A 225 -8.43 -7.86 -2.86
CA ASN A 225 -8.44 -6.81 -3.87
C ASN A 225 -9.14 -5.53 -3.38
N GLY A 226 -9.38 -5.43 -2.06
CA GLY A 226 -9.95 -4.25 -1.43
C GLY A 226 -8.97 -3.09 -1.36
N THR A 227 -9.43 -1.98 -0.77
CA THR A 227 -8.61 -0.77 -0.61
C THR A 227 -7.80 -0.84 0.68
N TRP A 228 -6.52 -0.52 0.62
CA TRP A 228 -5.67 -0.42 1.80
C TRP A 228 -6.11 0.75 2.71
N GLY A 229 -5.88 0.60 4.00
CA GLY A 229 -6.10 1.64 4.99
C GLY A 229 -7.37 1.51 5.80
N ASN A 230 -8.21 0.50 5.52
CA ASN A 230 -9.40 0.19 6.33
C ASN A 230 -9.22 -1.12 7.12
N THR A 231 -10.18 -1.46 7.95
CA THR A 231 -10.17 -2.66 8.80
C THR A 231 -11.20 -3.72 8.41
N THR A 232 -11.95 -3.50 7.33
CA THR A 232 -12.94 -4.45 6.79
C THR A 232 -12.28 -5.39 5.79
N ASP A 233 -11.67 -4.83 4.73
CA ASP A 233 -10.76 -5.55 3.84
C ASP A 233 -9.37 -5.35 4.42
N TYR A 234 -8.78 -6.37 5.03
CA TYR A 234 -7.71 -6.11 5.99
C TYR A 234 -6.43 -6.91 5.75
N GLY A 235 -6.52 -8.24 5.79
CA GLY A 235 -5.36 -9.11 5.70
C GLY A 235 -5.34 -10.21 6.75
N ILE A 236 -4.16 -10.67 7.12
CA ILE A 236 -3.95 -11.81 8.00
C ILE A 236 -2.84 -11.56 9.00
N TYR A 237 -2.95 -12.09 10.21
CA TYR A 237 -1.93 -11.99 11.25
C TYR A 237 -0.99 -13.19 11.29
N ALA A 238 0.11 -13.02 11.98
CA ALA A 238 1.21 -13.97 12.06
C ALA A 238 0.77 -15.40 12.40
N ASP A 239 -0.12 -15.55 13.39
CA ASP A 239 -0.58 -16.84 13.89
C ASP A 239 -1.25 -17.69 12.81
N ALA A 240 -2.04 -17.06 11.94
CA ALA A 240 -2.80 -17.74 10.90
C ALA A 240 -1.93 -18.17 9.70
N LEU A 241 -0.73 -17.63 9.55
CA LEU A 241 0.23 -18.05 8.51
C LEU A 241 1.06 -19.28 8.92
N VAL A 242 1.21 -19.52 10.23
CA VAL A 242 2.03 -20.64 10.76
C VAL A 242 1.62 -22.01 10.21
N PRO A 243 0.32 -22.41 10.20
CA PRO A 243 -0.07 -23.71 9.68
C PRO A 243 0.29 -23.91 8.19
N GLY A 244 0.07 -22.86 7.37
CA GLY A 244 0.40 -22.90 5.94
C GLY A 244 1.90 -23.04 5.69
N LEU A 245 2.74 -22.27 6.38
CA LEU A 245 4.19 -22.38 6.31
C LEU A 245 4.68 -23.77 6.74
N ASN A 246 4.14 -24.31 7.83
CA ASN A 246 4.48 -25.67 8.28
C ASN A 246 4.08 -26.72 7.24
N GLN A 247 2.95 -26.55 6.55
CA GLN A 247 2.53 -27.43 5.46
C GLN A 247 3.52 -27.41 4.27
N HIS A 248 4.13 -26.26 4.02
CA HIS A 248 5.18 -26.10 3.00
C HIS A 248 6.56 -26.51 3.48
N GLY A 249 6.70 -27.03 4.72
CA GLY A 249 7.93 -27.57 5.26
C GLY A 249 8.84 -26.57 5.98
N TYR A 250 8.35 -25.35 6.23
CA TYR A 250 9.07 -24.33 7.00
C TYR A 250 8.71 -24.39 8.48
N ALA A 251 9.72 -24.22 9.34
CA ALA A 251 9.48 -24.00 10.77
C ALA A 251 9.07 -22.55 10.99
N ALA A 252 7.80 -22.30 11.29
CA ALA A 252 7.29 -20.96 11.50
C ALA A 252 6.85 -20.75 12.96
N THR A 253 7.21 -19.59 13.53
CA THR A 253 6.85 -19.22 14.90
C THR A 253 6.39 -17.78 14.96
N SER A 254 5.12 -17.55 15.30
CA SER A 254 4.63 -16.22 15.61
C SER A 254 5.07 -15.78 17.00
N PHE A 255 5.31 -14.49 17.18
CA PHE A 255 5.65 -13.91 18.47
C PHE A 255 5.11 -12.49 18.59
N TYR A 256 5.02 -12.04 19.83
CA TYR A 256 4.72 -10.67 20.22
C TYR A 256 5.84 -10.24 21.15
N GLY A 257 6.71 -9.35 20.69
CA GLY A 257 7.93 -9.08 21.45
C GLY A 257 8.62 -7.81 21.00
N GLY A 258 9.91 -7.78 21.22
CA GLY A 258 10.72 -6.61 20.97
C GLY A 258 11.98 -6.90 20.15
N PRO A 259 12.88 -5.90 20.04
CA PRO A 259 14.09 -6.01 19.22
C PRO A 259 14.98 -7.23 19.54
N ALA A 260 14.94 -7.75 20.77
CA ALA A 260 15.79 -8.89 21.16
C ALA A 260 15.39 -10.19 20.45
N GLU A 261 14.10 -10.47 20.34
CA GLU A 261 13.57 -11.63 19.61
C GLU A 261 13.85 -11.52 18.13
N LEU A 262 13.63 -10.33 17.56
CA LEU A 262 13.89 -10.04 16.15
C LEU A 262 15.37 -10.21 15.81
N THR A 263 16.26 -9.57 16.54
CA THR A 263 17.72 -9.64 16.28
C THR A 263 18.24 -11.06 16.48
N SER A 264 17.76 -11.78 17.51
CA SER A 264 18.11 -13.19 17.72
C SER A 264 17.69 -14.07 16.54
N ALA A 265 16.52 -13.83 15.94
CA ALA A 265 16.08 -14.58 14.75
C ALA A 265 17.02 -14.34 13.56
N ILE A 266 17.34 -13.07 13.27
CA ILE A 266 18.26 -12.68 12.18
C ILE A 266 19.66 -13.26 12.41
N ASP A 267 20.18 -13.22 13.64
CA ASP A 267 21.49 -13.80 14.01
C ASP A 267 21.54 -15.33 13.80
N ASN A 268 20.41 -15.99 13.92
CA ASN A 268 20.25 -17.42 13.64
C ASN A 268 19.94 -17.75 12.17
N GLY A 269 19.95 -16.75 11.28
CA GLY A 269 19.74 -16.96 9.85
C GLY A 269 18.27 -16.99 9.42
N ASN A 270 17.35 -16.58 10.28
CA ASN A 270 15.91 -16.64 10.03
C ASN A 270 15.35 -15.25 9.75
N PRO A 271 14.77 -14.96 8.56
CA PRO A 271 14.07 -13.72 8.30
C PRO A 271 12.83 -13.58 9.20
N VAL A 272 12.48 -12.33 9.49
CA VAL A 272 11.32 -12.00 10.33
C VAL A 272 10.35 -11.18 9.54
N ILE A 273 9.13 -11.67 9.38
CA ILE A 273 8.00 -10.91 8.85
C ILE A 273 7.44 -10.07 9.99
N VAL A 274 7.21 -8.77 9.77
CA VAL A 274 6.74 -7.83 10.78
C VAL A 274 5.51 -7.07 10.32
N TRP A 275 4.57 -6.85 11.21
CA TRP A 275 3.35 -6.06 11.00
C TRP A 275 3.55 -4.66 11.55
N LEU A 276 3.37 -3.64 10.73
CA LEU A 276 3.68 -2.25 11.05
C LEU A 276 2.41 -1.38 10.92
N GLY A 277 2.14 -0.56 11.91
CA GLY A 277 1.15 0.52 11.83
C GLY A 277 1.78 1.74 11.18
N MET A 278 1.61 1.88 9.86
CA MET A 278 2.36 2.82 9.03
C MET A 278 2.05 4.29 9.32
N ARG A 279 0.92 4.60 9.91
CA ARG A 279 0.49 5.99 10.18
C ARG A 279 0.31 6.29 11.67
N GLY A 280 0.83 5.43 12.55
CA GLY A 280 0.67 5.58 13.99
C GLY A 280 -0.79 5.47 14.46
N ASP A 281 -1.64 4.80 13.68
CA ASP A 281 -3.04 4.60 14.01
C ASP A 281 -3.17 3.73 15.25
N GLU A 282 -4.09 4.11 16.13
CA GLU A 282 -4.39 3.31 17.30
C GLU A 282 -5.16 2.04 16.93
N THR A 283 -4.89 0.96 17.64
CA THR A 283 -5.67 -0.27 17.51
C THR A 283 -7.05 -0.08 18.14
N HIS A 284 -8.05 -0.72 17.56
CA HIS A 284 -9.39 -0.81 18.14
C HIS A 284 -9.87 -2.26 18.21
N ASP A 285 -10.76 -2.50 19.18
CA ASP A 285 -11.30 -3.81 19.45
C ASP A 285 -12.43 -4.15 18.49
N GLU A 286 -12.36 -5.34 17.91
CA GLU A 286 -13.46 -5.99 17.23
C GLU A 286 -13.77 -7.35 17.86
N TYR A 287 -14.92 -7.93 17.50
CA TYR A 287 -15.40 -9.18 18.08
C TYR A 287 -15.94 -10.11 17.00
N THR A 288 -15.59 -11.38 17.10
CA THR A 288 -16.24 -12.43 16.30
C THR A 288 -17.67 -12.66 16.76
N GLU A 289 -18.47 -13.42 15.99
CA GLU A 289 -19.84 -13.76 16.33
C GLU A 289 -19.97 -14.49 17.68
N ASP A 290 -18.96 -15.28 18.05
CA ASP A 290 -18.90 -15.97 19.35
C ASP A 290 -18.39 -15.12 20.51
N GLY A 291 -18.08 -13.84 20.25
CA GLY A 291 -17.64 -12.87 21.26
C GLY A 291 -16.12 -12.88 21.51
N THR A 292 -15.33 -13.59 20.71
CA THR A 292 -13.85 -13.53 20.80
C THR A 292 -13.36 -12.17 20.34
N ARG A 293 -12.67 -11.45 21.25
CA ARG A 293 -12.06 -10.14 20.98
C ARG A 293 -10.78 -10.30 20.15
N TYR A 294 -10.57 -9.40 19.21
CA TYR A 294 -9.31 -9.19 18.50
C TYR A 294 -9.11 -7.70 18.22
N GLN A 295 -7.91 -7.29 17.90
CA GLN A 295 -7.58 -5.90 17.59
C GLN A 295 -7.21 -5.76 16.12
N VAL A 296 -7.55 -4.63 15.53
CA VAL A 296 -7.17 -4.22 14.18
C VAL A 296 -6.72 -2.75 14.21
N THR A 297 -5.88 -2.37 13.26
CA THR A 297 -5.45 -0.98 13.05
C THR A 297 -5.54 -0.65 11.57
N ALA A 298 -6.00 0.54 11.24
CA ALA A 298 -5.98 1.03 9.86
C ALA A 298 -4.52 1.17 9.38
N TYR A 299 -4.31 1.21 8.07
CA TYR A 299 -2.98 1.42 7.45
C TYR A 299 -1.89 0.45 7.94
N MET A 300 -2.26 -0.76 8.31
CA MET A 300 -1.29 -1.82 8.55
C MET A 300 -0.55 -2.17 7.25
N HIS A 301 0.76 -2.41 7.35
CA HIS A 301 1.56 -2.97 6.28
C HIS A 301 2.52 -4.03 6.81
N VAL A 302 2.91 -4.96 5.95
CA VAL A 302 3.76 -6.08 6.33
C VAL A 302 5.02 -6.08 5.48
N MET A 303 6.17 -6.17 6.15
CA MET A 303 7.49 -6.19 5.52
C MET A 303 8.33 -7.33 6.08
N VAL A 304 9.48 -7.60 5.47
CA VAL A 304 10.41 -8.64 5.91
C VAL A 304 11.72 -8.03 6.34
N VAL A 305 12.06 -8.19 7.60
CA VAL A 305 13.39 -7.82 8.12
C VAL A 305 14.39 -8.84 7.61
N TYR A 306 15.41 -8.35 6.87
CA TYR A 306 16.53 -9.13 6.39
C TYR A 306 17.86 -8.76 7.04
N GLY A 307 17.87 -7.69 7.85
CA GLY A 307 19.08 -7.27 8.54
C GLY A 307 18.83 -6.15 9.54
N TYR A 308 19.83 -5.92 10.37
CA TYR A 308 19.86 -4.82 11.33
C TYR A 308 21.31 -4.43 11.66
N ASP A 309 21.48 -3.23 12.21
CA ASP A 309 22.72 -2.76 12.83
C ASP A 309 22.43 -1.96 14.11
N GLU A 310 23.44 -1.28 14.66
CA GLU A 310 23.30 -0.46 15.87
C GLU A 310 22.30 0.71 15.67
N SER A 311 22.11 1.16 14.44
CA SER A 311 21.32 2.34 14.10
C SER A 311 19.87 2.01 13.76
N GLY A 312 19.58 0.82 13.17
CA GLY A 312 18.24 0.51 12.70
C GLY A 312 18.06 -0.83 12.03
N VAL A 313 16.96 -0.95 11.32
CA VAL A 313 16.42 -2.18 10.73
C VAL A 313 16.30 -2.04 9.21
N TYR A 314 16.69 -3.06 8.49
CA TYR A 314 16.64 -3.15 7.03
C TYR A 314 15.58 -4.14 6.61
N LEU A 315 14.65 -3.70 5.76
CA LEU A 315 13.46 -4.46 5.38
C LEU A 315 13.35 -4.58 3.86
N ALA A 316 12.85 -5.73 3.42
CA ALA A 316 12.31 -5.89 2.08
C ALA A 316 10.81 -5.55 2.12
N ASP A 317 10.40 -4.62 1.28
CA ASP A 317 9.04 -4.09 1.23
C ASP A 317 8.27 -4.69 0.03
N PRO A 318 7.27 -5.55 0.28
CA PRO A 318 6.46 -6.10 -0.80
C PRO A 318 5.58 -5.05 -1.48
N GLY A 319 5.27 -3.93 -0.85
CA GLY A 319 4.43 -2.89 -1.44
C GLY A 319 5.01 -2.31 -2.73
N ASN A 320 6.32 -2.07 -2.74
CA ASN A 320 7.02 -1.52 -3.92
C ASN A 320 8.07 -2.46 -4.54
N GLY A 321 8.30 -3.64 -3.93
CA GLY A 321 9.33 -4.60 -4.37
C GLY A 321 10.76 -4.12 -4.11
N GLY A 322 10.94 -3.10 -3.28
CA GLY A 322 12.22 -2.50 -2.93
C GLY A 322 12.68 -2.84 -1.52
N THR A 323 13.51 -1.96 -0.96
CA THR A 323 14.01 -2.06 0.42
C THR A 323 13.73 -0.79 1.19
N ARG A 324 13.61 -0.92 2.52
CA ARG A 324 13.42 0.18 3.46
C ARG A 324 14.47 0.11 4.56
N TYR A 325 14.80 1.25 5.10
CA TYR A 325 15.57 1.39 6.32
C TYR A 325 14.80 2.25 7.30
N TYR A 326 14.70 1.81 8.54
CA TYR A 326 14.16 2.62 9.63
C TYR A 326 15.12 2.57 10.82
N ASP A 327 15.40 3.74 11.43
CA ASP A 327 16.05 3.75 12.71
C ASP A 327 15.21 3.00 13.76
N TRP A 328 15.88 2.52 14.83
CA TRP A 328 15.20 1.72 15.85
C TRP A 328 14.01 2.42 16.51
N GLY A 329 14.07 3.76 16.66
CA GLY A 329 12.98 4.52 17.27
C GLY A 329 11.75 4.53 16.38
N THR A 330 11.92 4.85 15.11
CA THR A 330 10.87 4.84 14.08
C THR A 330 10.30 3.44 13.89
N PHE A 331 11.15 2.45 13.71
CA PHE A 331 10.71 1.05 13.54
C PHE A 331 9.86 0.58 14.73
N ASN A 332 10.35 0.76 15.96
CA ASN A 332 9.61 0.33 17.14
C ASN A 332 8.27 1.06 17.28
N SER A 333 8.22 2.36 16.97
CA SER A 333 6.96 3.10 17.06
C SER A 333 5.87 2.57 16.12
N MET A 334 6.24 2.10 14.92
CA MET A 334 5.30 1.46 14.00
C MET A 334 4.98 0.01 14.39
N TRP A 335 5.97 -0.71 14.91
CA TRP A 335 5.83 -2.11 15.28
C TRP A 335 5.01 -2.31 16.56
N ASP A 336 5.17 -1.41 17.52
CA ASP A 336 4.43 -1.41 18.80
C ASP A 336 2.91 -1.18 18.60
N VAL A 337 2.48 -0.57 17.50
CA VAL A 337 1.05 -0.38 17.18
C VAL A 337 0.28 -1.71 17.18
N ILE A 338 0.94 -2.80 16.81
CA ILE A 338 0.35 -4.15 16.77
C ILE A 338 1.15 -5.09 17.72
N ASP A 339 1.44 -4.59 18.91
CA ASP A 339 2.07 -5.32 20.03
C ASP A 339 3.40 -6.02 19.67
N GLY A 340 4.17 -5.46 18.72
CA GLY A 340 5.42 -6.08 18.27
C GLY A 340 5.21 -7.43 17.57
N MET A 341 4.13 -7.56 16.79
CA MET A 341 3.80 -8.79 16.07
C MET A 341 4.87 -9.13 15.04
N GLY A 342 5.40 -10.35 15.13
CA GLY A 342 6.37 -10.89 14.21
C GLY A 342 6.16 -12.37 13.92
N LEU A 343 6.68 -12.81 12.77
CA LEU A 343 6.70 -14.21 12.34
C LEU A 343 8.11 -14.59 11.90
N ILE A 344 8.76 -15.43 12.68
CA ILE A 344 10.06 -16.01 12.36
C ILE A 344 9.83 -17.14 11.35
N VAL A 345 10.56 -17.12 10.23
CA VAL A 345 10.51 -18.19 9.23
C VAL A 345 11.87 -18.92 9.23
N GLY A 346 11.85 -20.18 9.66
CA GLY A 346 13.02 -21.05 9.70
C GLY A 346 12.97 -22.15 8.64
N ALA A 347 14.14 -22.70 8.29
CA ALA A 347 14.27 -23.81 7.34
C ALA A 347 13.85 -25.17 7.94
#